data_8a34000164569f8b005ad49e0a9fca63
#
_entry.id   8a34000164569f8b005ad49e0a9fca63
#
_cell.length_a   1.000
_cell.length_b   1.000
_cell.length_c   1.000
_cell.angle_alpha   90.00
_cell.angle_beta   90.00
_cell.angle_gamma   90.00
#
_symmetry.space_group_name_H-M   'P 1'
#
loop_
_entity.id
_entity.type
_entity.pdbx_description
1 polymer ?
#
loop_
_entity_poly.entity_id
_entity_poly.type
_entity_poly.pdbx_seq_one_letter_code
_entity_poly.pdbx_strand_id
1 'polypeptide(L)'
;AGGKAFVSGADISEFDKERANAEQRESYGITAGRATQWLAKIEKPLIGLIEGYCIGGGLATALSADVRFATPDSRFGIPAAKLGLGYEYEGLAKLARLVGPSRARDIMFSARFMPAKEALDMGLINFIEEHDYIEGACVSYAKTIAENAPLTVKAAKAAINAWERGSRKEETKAVRAMVDACFDSEDYREGRKAFAAKRKPEFKNR
;
A
#
# COMPACT_ATOMS: atom_id res chain seq x y z
N ALA A 1 9.96 -9.93 -0.40
CA ALA A 1 10.35 -10.66 0.79
C ALA A 1 9.81 -12.07 0.70
N GLY A 2 10.47 -13.05 1.22
CA GLY A 2 10.09 -14.45 1.07
C GLY A 2 10.51 -15.25 2.30
N GLY A 3 10.20 -16.55 2.26
CA GLY A 3 10.46 -17.45 3.35
C GLY A 3 9.49 -17.26 4.52
N LYS A 4 10.00 -17.20 5.75
CA LYS A 4 9.16 -17.18 6.96
C LYS A 4 8.47 -15.85 7.25
N ALA A 5 8.87 -14.76 6.61
CA ALA A 5 8.31 -13.44 6.86
C ALA A 5 8.41 -12.53 5.64
N PHE A 6 7.37 -11.72 5.44
CA PHE A 6 7.45 -10.56 4.57
C PHE A 6 8.40 -9.51 5.19
N VAL A 7 8.05 -8.99 6.35
CA VAL A 7 8.90 -8.17 7.24
C VAL A 7 8.34 -8.31 8.65
N SER A 8 9.17 -8.73 9.61
CA SER A 8 8.77 -8.95 11.00
C SER A 8 8.95 -7.72 11.90
N GLY A 9 9.24 -6.57 11.33
CA GLY A 9 9.47 -5.31 12.04
C GLY A 9 10.93 -4.90 12.11
N ALA A 10 11.22 -3.90 12.93
CA ALA A 10 12.58 -3.46 13.21
C ALA A 10 13.28 -4.44 14.18
N ASP A 11 14.59 -4.49 14.13
CA ASP A 11 15.39 -5.27 15.06
C ASP A 11 15.26 -4.69 16.48
N ILE A 12 14.61 -5.44 17.37
CA ILE A 12 14.38 -4.99 18.74
C ILE A 12 15.68 -4.94 19.53
N SER A 13 16.70 -5.75 19.18
CA SER A 13 17.99 -5.73 19.87
C SER A 13 18.76 -4.42 19.68
N GLU A 14 18.40 -3.63 18.66
CA GLU A 14 19.01 -2.32 18.42
C GLU A 14 18.25 -1.16 19.09
N PHE A 15 17.10 -1.41 19.71
CA PHE A 15 16.27 -0.37 20.31
C PHE A 15 16.98 0.42 21.39
N ASP A 16 17.80 -0.26 22.22
CA ASP A 16 18.60 0.37 23.28
C ASP A 16 19.67 1.32 22.71
N LYS A 17 20.11 1.10 21.47
CA LYS A 17 21.12 1.94 20.81
C LYS A 17 20.52 3.05 19.97
N GLU A 18 19.39 2.77 19.30
CA GLU A 18 18.83 3.65 18.28
C GLU A 18 17.50 4.30 18.66
N ARG A 19 16.83 3.80 19.73
CA ARG A 19 15.51 4.25 20.17
C ARG A 19 15.31 4.32 21.67
N ALA A 20 16.39 4.41 22.45
CA ALA A 20 16.33 4.45 23.92
C ALA A 20 15.65 5.70 24.47
N ASN A 21 15.60 6.78 23.70
CA ASN A 21 15.01 8.06 24.11
C ASN A 21 14.35 8.79 22.93
N ALA A 22 13.71 9.93 23.22
CA ALA A 22 12.96 10.70 22.22
C ALA A 22 13.84 11.23 21.08
N GLU A 23 15.09 11.64 21.35
CA GLU A 23 16.01 12.16 20.35
C GLU A 23 16.45 11.07 19.34
N GLN A 24 16.83 9.90 19.87
CA GLN A 24 17.20 8.75 19.03
C GLN A 24 15.99 8.27 18.21
N ARG A 25 14.80 8.25 18.82
CA ARG A 25 13.54 7.95 18.11
C ARG A 25 13.31 8.92 16.95
N GLU A 26 13.57 10.21 17.13
CA GLU A 26 13.40 11.22 16.09
C GLU A 26 14.37 10.97 14.91
N SER A 27 15.65 10.72 15.19
CA SER A 27 16.64 10.39 14.16
C SER A 27 16.26 9.13 13.36
N TYR A 28 15.85 8.06 14.05
CA TYR A 28 15.36 6.85 13.40
C TYR A 28 14.09 7.12 12.58
N GLY A 29 13.16 7.90 13.12
CA GLY A 29 11.91 8.32 12.48
C GLY A 29 12.14 9.09 11.18
N ILE A 30 13.15 9.95 11.13
CA ILE A 30 13.55 10.66 9.91
C ILE A 30 13.98 9.67 8.82
N THR A 31 14.82 8.68 9.17
CA THR A 31 15.31 7.68 8.20
C THR A 31 14.16 6.78 7.70
N ALA A 32 13.34 6.24 8.59
CA ALA A 32 12.18 5.42 8.25
C ALA A 32 11.14 6.22 7.46
N GLY A 33 10.92 7.48 7.84
CA GLY A 33 10.03 8.40 7.14
C GLY A 33 10.49 8.69 5.70
N ARG A 34 11.79 8.84 5.47
CA ARG A 34 12.36 8.99 4.11
C ARG A 34 12.06 7.76 3.25
N ALA A 35 12.23 6.55 3.76
CA ALA A 35 11.91 5.32 3.04
C ALA A 35 10.41 5.28 2.64
N THR A 36 9.52 5.57 3.57
CA THR A 36 8.07 5.65 3.31
C THR A 36 7.73 6.73 2.27
N GLN A 37 8.39 7.90 2.34
CA GLN A 37 8.22 8.96 1.35
C GLN A 37 8.68 8.55 -0.06
N TRP A 38 9.75 7.78 -0.18
CA TRP A 38 10.18 7.26 -1.48
C TRP A 38 9.16 6.28 -2.07
N LEU A 39 8.61 5.37 -1.26
CA LEU A 39 7.54 4.47 -1.70
C LEU A 39 6.29 5.26 -2.14
N ALA A 40 5.93 6.32 -1.41
CA ALA A 40 4.80 7.18 -1.75
C ALA A 40 4.99 7.99 -3.05
N LYS A 41 6.23 8.18 -3.53
CA LYS A 41 6.53 8.84 -4.80
C LYS A 41 6.40 7.92 -6.02
N ILE A 42 6.23 6.61 -5.82
CA ILE A 42 6.04 5.67 -6.93
C ILE A 42 4.69 5.97 -7.59
N GLU A 43 4.73 6.48 -8.81
CA GLU A 43 3.53 6.81 -9.58
C GLU A 43 2.83 5.60 -10.19
N LYS A 44 3.58 4.51 -10.42
CA LYS A 44 3.04 3.23 -10.91
C LYS A 44 2.31 2.49 -9.78
N PRO A 45 1.30 1.67 -10.09
CA PRO A 45 0.70 0.78 -9.11
C PRO A 45 1.74 -0.11 -8.44
N LEU A 46 1.68 -0.19 -7.11
CA LEU A 46 2.56 -1.00 -6.28
C LEU A 46 1.76 -2.15 -5.67
N ILE A 47 2.17 -3.37 -5.98
CA ILE A 47 1.54 -4.58 -5.48
C ILE A 47 2.41 -5.18 -4.38
N GLY A 48 1.85 -5.40 -3.21
CA GLY A 48 2.48 -6.11 -2.09
C GLY A 48 2.19 -7.60 -2.18
N LEU A 49 3.23 -8.43 -2.29
CA LEU A 49 3.17 -9.87 -2.13
C LEU A 49 3.67 -10.21 -0.72
N ILE A 50 2.79 -10.78 0.10
CA ILE A 50 3.03 -10.98 1.53
C ILE A 50 2.97 -12.48 1.84
N GLU A 51 4.09 -13.03 2.33
CA GLU A 51 4.18 -14.39 2.82
C GLU A 51 4.63 -14.36 4.27
N GLY A 52 3.95 -15.12 5.11
CA GLY A 52 4.29 -15.26 6.52
C GLY A 52 4.04 -13.98 7.34
N TYR A 53 4.98 -13.61 8.21
CA TYR A 53 4.79 -12.51 9.16
C TYR A 53 4.94 -11.13 8.52
N CYS A 54 3.92 -10.28 8.71
CA CYS A 54 3.87 -8.88 8.30
C CYS A 54 3.54 -8.02 9.53
N ILE A 55 4.56 -7.69 10.34
CA ILE A 55 4.39 -7.21 11.71
C ILE A 55 5.06 -5.85 11.91
N GLY A 56 4.41 -4.97 12.68
CA GLY A 56 4.97 -3.68 13.07
C GLY A 56 5.38 -2.81 11.88
N GLY A 57 6.66 -2.49 11.74
CA GLY A 57 7.22 -1.77 10.58
C GLY A 57 6.98 -2.49 9.26
N GLY A 58 6.90 -3.83 9.27
CA GLY A 58 6.53 -4.63 8.10
C GLY A 58 5.12 -4.34 7.63
N LEU A 59 4.15 -4.26 8.55
CA LEU A 59 2.80 -3.87 8.19
C LEU A 59 2.75 -2.41 7.68
N ALA A 60 3.47 -1.48 8.32
CA ALA A 60 3.58 -0.11 7.84
C ALA A 60 4.14 -0.03 6.40
N THR A 61 5.12 -0.88 6.07
CA THR A 61 5.66 -1.00 4.70
C THR A 61 4.62 -1.57 3.74
N ALA A 62 3.91 -2.65 4.13
CA ALA A 62 2.85 -3.25 3.32
C ALA A 62 1.71 -2.28 3.01
N LEU A 63 1.37 -1.37 3.95
CA LEU A 63 0.40 -0.31 3.75
C LEU A 63 0.83 0.72 2.68
N SER A 64 2.09 0.73 2.26
CA SER A 64 2.54 1.57 1.14
C SER A 64 2.20 1.00 -0.23
N ALA A 65 1.85 -0.28 -0.32
CA ALA A 65 1.34 -0.88 -1.55
C ALA A 65 -0.11 -0.45 -1.79
N ASP A 66 -0.49 -0.32 -3.07
CA ASP A 66 -1.87 -0.01 -3.48
C ASP A 66 -2.78 -1.24 -3.30
N VAL A 67 -2.26 -2.41 -3.63
CA VAL A 67 -2.97 -3.69 -3.53
C VAL A 67 -2.06 -4.72 -2.84
N ARG A 68 -2.63 -5.55 -1.98
CA ARG A 68 -1.91 -6.53 -1.16
C ARG A 68 -2.48 -7.92 -1.37
N PHE A 69 -1.61 -8.84 -1.78
CA PHE A 69 -1.85 -10.28 -1.80
C PHE A 69 -1.15 -10.92 -0.59
N ALA A 70 -1.74 -11.93 -0.02
CA ALA A 70 -1.14 -12.66 1.10
C ALA A 70 -1.38 -14.15 0.99
N THR A 71 -0.51 -14.96 1.63
CA THR A 71 -0.71 -16.39 1.79
C THR A 71 -1.65 -16.69 2.97
N PRO A 72 -2.35 -17.85 2.98
CA PRO A 72 -3.32 -18.19 4.04
C PRO A 72 -2.72 -18.24 5.45
N ASP A 73 -1.45 -18.60 5.57
CA ASP A 73 -0.70 -18.67 6.83
C ASP A 73 -0.14 -17.31 7.27
N SER A 74 -0.26 -16.26 6.46
CA SER A 74 0.24 -14.92 6.80
C SER A 74 -0.38 -14.39 8.09
N ARG A 75 0.43 -13.63 8.86
CA ARG A 75 0.05 -13.02 10.12
C ARG A 75 0.34 -11.53 10.11
N PHE A 76 -0.62 -10.75 10.57
CA PHE A 76 -0.58 -9.29 10.57
C PHE A 76 -0.75 -8.75 11.99
N GLY A 77 -0.06 -7.67 12.31
CA GLY A 77 -0.26 -7.02 13.61
C GLY A 77 0.75 -5.91 13.88
N ILE A 78 0.43 -5.12 14.90
CA ILE A 78 1.30 -4.05 15.40
C ILE A 78 1.41 -4.22 16.92
N PRO A 79 2.41 -4.99 17.41
CA PRO A 79 2.54 -5.28 18.84
C PRO A 79 3.16 -4.14 19.66
N ALA A 80 3.01 -2.87 19.22
CA ALA A 80 3.60 -1.71 19.85
C ALA A 80 3.22 -1.53 21.31
N ALA A 81 1.95 -1.82 21.67
CA ALA A 81 1.46 -1.71 23.04
C ALA A 81 2.14 -2.71 24.00
N LYS A 82 2.62 -3.86 23.50
CA LYS A 82 3.39 -4.83 24.30
C LYS A 82 4.81 -4.34 24.64
N LEU A 83 5.30 -3.36 23.88
CA LEU A 83 6.64 -2.78 24.05
C LEU A 83 6.60 -1.36 24.63
N GLY A 84 5.43 -0.84 24.95
CA GLY A 84 5.27 0.56 25.37
C GLY A 84 5.60 1.60 24.29
N LEU A 85 5.59 1.19 23.00
CA LEU A 85 5.93 2.08 21.89
C LEU A 85 4.72 2.92 21.45
N GLY A 86 4.92 4.25 21.35
CA GLY A 86 4.00 5.15 20.64
C GLY A 86 4.15 4.99 19.12
N TYR A 87 3.05 5.17 18.40
CA TYR A 87 3.01 5.20 16.93
C TYR A 87 2.69 6.60 16.44
N GLU A 88 3.33 7.00 15.34
CA GLU A 88 3.12 8.31 14.74
C GLU A 88 1.73 8.42 14.08
N TYR A 89 1.20 9.64 14.09
CA TYR A 89 -0.14 9.94 13.59
C TYR A 89 -0.35 9.48 12.14
N GLU A 90 0.61 9.72 11.25
CA GLU A 90 0.50 9.41 9.82
C GLU A 90 0.30 7.92 9.56
N GLY A 91 1.05 7.06 10.27
CA GLY A 91 0.92 5.61 10.16
C GLY A 91 -0.44 5.11 10.65
N LEU A 92 -0.90 5.63 11.79
CA LEU A 92 -2.20 5.28 12.36
C LEU A 92 -3.37 5.82 11.52
N ALA A 93 -3.25 7.03 10.99
CA ALA A 93 -4.26 7.62 10.12
C ALA A 93 -4.43 6.79 8.84
N LYS A 94 -3.33 6.31 8.23
CA LYS A 94 -3.37 5.44 7.06
C LYS A 94 -4.05 4.11 7.37
N LEU A 95 -3.69 3.46 8.47
CA LEU A 95 -4.34 2.24 8.93
C LEU A 95 -5.85 2.46 9.15
N ALA A 96 -6.21 3.52 9.88
CA ALA A 96 -7.60 3.82 10.21
C ALA A 96 -8.46 4.14 8.98
N ARG A 97 -7.89 4.78 7.94
CA ARG A 97 -8.60 5.01 6.68
C ARG A 97 -8.86 3.72 5.93
N LEU A 98 -7.93 2.77 5.99
CA LEU A 98 -8.05 1.50 5.29
C LEU A 98 -9.05 0.55 5.95
N VAL A 99 -8.94 0.32 7.26
CA VAL A 99 -9.75 -0.71 7.97
C VAL A 99 -10.88 -0.12 8.80
N GLY A 100 -10.98 1.20 8.87
CA GLY A 100 -11.89 1.91 9.75
C GLY A 100 -11.33 2.08 11.17
N PRO A 101 -11.77 3.13 11.90
CA PRO A 101 -11.19 3.51 13.18
C PRO A 101 -11.36 2.45 14.28
N SER A 102 -12.47 1.69 14.28
CA SER A 102 -12.71 0.65 15.29
C SER A 102 -11.72 -0.51 15.16
N ARG A 103 -11.52 -1.02 13.93
CA ARG A 103 -10.57 -2.11 13.67
C ARG A 103 -9.13 -1.67 13.87
N ALA A 104 -8.80 -0.42 13.51
CA ALA A 104 -7.48 0.14 13.80
C ALA A 104 -7.20 0.18 15.32
N ARG A 105 -8.20 0.52 16.15
CA ARG A 105 -8.07 0.47 17.61
C ARG A 105 -7.90 -0.96 18.11
N ASP A 106 -8.65 -1.94 17.59
CA ASP A 106 -8.44 -3.35 17.95
C ASP A 106 -7.01 -3.80 17.65
N ILE A 107 -6.50 -3.52 16.45
CA ILE A 107 -5.11 -3.84 16.07
C ILE A 107 -4.11 -3.25 17.06
N MET A 108 -4.27 -1.97 17.39
CA MET A 108 -3.32 -1.25 18.25
C MET A 108 -3.45 -1.61 19.73
N PHE A 109 -4.69 -1.73 20.23
CA PHE A 109 -4.91 -1.95 21.67
C PHE A 109 -4.68 -3.39 22.09
N SER A 110 -5.16 -4.36 21.29
CA SER A 110 -4.95 -5.78 21.58
C SER A 110 -3.52 -6.24 21.31
N ALA A 111 -2.82 -5.56 20.38
CA ALA A 111 -1.48 -5.92 19.92
C ALA A 111 -1.34 -7.43 19.57
N ARG A 112 -2.46 -8.05 19.13
CA ARG A 112 -2.54 -9.45 18.71
C ARG A 112 -2.10 -9.61 17.26
N PHE A 113 -1.81 -10.84 16.89
CA PHE A 113 -1.59 -11.20 15.49
C PHE A 113 -2.88 -11.74 14.88
N MET A 114 -3.25 -11.19 13.73
CA MET A 114 -4.45 -11.55 12.99
C MET A 114 -4.09 -12.52 11.86
N PRO A 115 -4.90 -13.55 11.60
CA PRO A 115 -4.74 -14.41 10.44
C PRO A 115 -5.12 -13.66 9.14
N ALA A 116 -4.66 -14.18 8.00
CA ALA A 116 -4.93 -13.61 6.69
C ALA A 116 -6.43 -13.45 6.38
N LYS A 117 -7.25 -14.44 6.79
CA LYS A 117 -8.72 -14.37 6.59
C LYS A 117 -9.33 -13.16 7.28
N GLU A 118 -8.95 -12.88 8.53
CA GLU A 118 -9.44 -11.70 9.26
C GLU A 118 -8.93 -10.40 8.63
N ALA A 119 -7.67 -10.39 8.17
CA ALA A 119 -7.10 -9.25 7.45
C ALA A 119 -7.83 -8.96 6.14
N LEU A 120 -8.26 -10.00 5.41
CA LEU A 120 -9.10 -9.87 4.21
C LEU A 120 -10.48 -9.30 4.56
N ASP A 121 -11.15 -9.86 5.57
CA ASP A 121 -12.51 -9.46 5.96
C ASP A 121 -12.60 -8.01 6.44
N MET A 122 -11.50 -7.46 6.95
CA MET A 122 -11.44 -6.05 7.34
C MET A 122 -10.91 -5.12 6.24
N GLY A 123 -10.51 -5.64 5.10
CA GLY A 123 -9.94 -4.85 4.01
C GLY A 123 -8.46 -4.46 4.20
N LEU A 124 -7.76 -5.07 5.14
CA LEU A 124 -6.33 -4.85 5.34
C LEU A 124 -5.51 -5.42 4.17
N ILE A 125 -5.94 -6.54 3.60
CA ILE A 125 -5.43 -7.12 2.36
C ILE A 125 -6.57 -7.28 1.35
N ASN A 126 -6.22 -7.50 0.08
CA ASN A 126 -7.19 -7.56 -1.03
C ASN A 126 -7.45 -8.99 -1.50
N PHE A 127 -6.44 -9.87 -1.42
CA PHE A 127 -6.53 -11.24 -1.93
C PHE A 127 -5.76 -12.20 -1.04
N ILE A 128 -6.22 -13.45 -0.99
CA ILE A 128 -5.48 -14.58 -0.41
C ILE A 128 -5.26 -15.60 -1.51
N GLU A 129 -4.01 -16.04 -1.66
CA GLU A 129 -3.58 -17.02 -2.64
C GLU A 129 -2.61 -18.01 -2.00
N GLU A 130 -2.68 -19.27 -2.40
CA GLU A 130 -1.76 -20.32 -1.93
C GLU A 130 -0.32 -20.00 -2.34
N HIS A 131 0.66 -20.49 -1.57
CA HIS A 131 2.09 -20.25 -1.78
C HIS A 131 2.54 -20.49 -3.22
N ASP A 132 2.10 -21.60 -3.83
CA ASP A 132 2.50 -21.98 -5.18
C ASP A 132 1.90 -21.07 -6.27
N TYR A 133 0.87 -20.29 -5.94
CA TYR A 133 0.13 -19.49 -6.91
C TYR A 133 0.26 -17.99 -6.71
N ILE A 134 0.66 -17.51 -5.52
CA ILE A 134 0.63 -16.08 -5.17
C ILE A 134 1.48 -15.21 -6.11
N GLU A 135 2.67 -15.67 -6.50
CA GLU A 135 3.51 -14.92 -7.44
C GLU A 135 2.85 -14.81 -8.81
N GLY A 136 2.33 -15.94 -9.32
CA GLY A 136 1.61 -15.99 -10.58
C GLY A 136 0.36 -15.09 -10.57
N ALA A 137 -0.40 -15.08 -9.49
CA ALA A 137 -1.56 -14.21 -9.29
C ALA A 137 -1.18 -12.73 -9.30
N CYS A 138 -0.14 -12.35 -8.56
CA CYS A 138 0.39 -10.97 -8.55
C CYS A 138 0.83 -10.52 -9.96
N VAL A 139 1.56 -11.37 -10.68
CA VAL A 139 2.01 -11.08 -12.05
C VAL A 139 0.84 -10.97 -13.01
N SER A 140 -0.15 -11.86 -12.91
CA SER A 140 -1.36 -11.82 -13.72
C SER A 140 -2.15 -10.52 -13.47
N TYR A 141 -2.30 -10.14 -12.20
CA TYR A 141 -2.96 -8.89 -11.81
C TYR A 141 -2.19 -7.67 -12.34
N ALA A 142 -0.86 -7.67 -12.25
CA ALA A 142 -0.01 -6.60 -12.80
C ALA A 142 -0.15 -6.49 -14.32
N LYS A 143 -0.24 -7.61 -15.04
CA LYS A 143 -0.49 -7.62 -16.49
C LYS A 143 -1.85 -7.01 -16.82
N THR A 144 -2.90 -7.36 -16.06
CA THR A 144 -4.23 -6.75 -16.23
C THR A 144 -4.18 -5.22 -16.07
N ILE A 145 -3.42 -4.71 -15.10
CA ILE A 145 -3.22 -3.26 -14.95
C ILE A 145 -2.44 -2.69 -16.14
N ALA A 146 -1.37 -3.37 -16.58
CA ALA A 146 -0.51 -2.92 -17.67
C ALA A 146 -1.23 -2.87 -19.04
N GLU A 147 -2.32 -3.61 -19.20
CA GLU A 147 -3.18 -3.59 -20.39
C GLU A 147 -4.15 -2.39 -20.42
N ASN A 148 -4.28 -1.67 -19.31
CA ASN A 148 -5.13 -0.47 -19.21
C ASN A 148 -4.34 0.80 -19.58
N ALA A 149 -5.08 1.88 -19.92
CA ALA A 149 -4.50 3.17 -20.29
C ALA A 149 -3.64 3.74 -19.14
N PRO A 150 -2.31 3.89 -19.33
CA PRO A 150 -1.40 4.24 -18.24
C PRO A 150 -1.68 5.61 -17.61
N LEU A 151 -2.07 6.61 -18.42
CA LEU A 151 -2.43 7.93 -17.92
C LEU A 151 -3.64 7.88 -16.99
N THR A 152 -4.64 7.05 -17.33
CA THR A 152 -5.84 6.86 -16.49
C THR A 152 -5.48 6.19 -15.16
N VAL A 153 -4.66 5.15 -15.19
CA VAL A 153 -4.19 4.45 -13.97
C VAL A 153 -3.41 5.41 -13.06
N LYS A 154 -2.51 6.22 -13.65
CA LYS A 154 -1.74 7.24 -12.93
C LYS A 154 -2.64 8.31 -12.31
N ALA A 155 -3.60 8.85 -13.07
CA ALA A 155 -4.54 9.85 -12.59
C ALA A 155 -5.42 9.31 -11.45
N ALA A 156 -5.91 8.06 -11.57
CA ALA A 156 -6.69 7.40 -10.53
C ALA A 156 -5.89 7.24 -9.22
N LYS A 157 -4.65 6.74 -9.30
CA LYS A 157 -3.76 6.64 -8.14
C LYS A 157 -3.51 8.00 -7.49
N ALA A 158 -3.23 9.03 -8.28
CA ALA A 158 -3.01 10.39 -7.78
C ALA A 158 -4.25 10.95 -7.07
N ALA A 159 -5.45 10.72 -7.63
CA ALA A 159 -6.72 11.16 -7.05
C ALA A 159 -7.00 10.48 -5.70
N ILE A 160 -6.82 9.17 -5.62
CA ILE A 160 -7.02 8.40 -4.39
C ILE A 160 -6.01 8.84 -3.32
N ASN A 161 -4.74 9.00 -3.69
CA ASN A 161 -3.70 9.48 -2.78
C ASN A 161 -3.98 10.90 -2.26
N ALA A 162 -4.49 11.79 -3.11
CA ALA A 162 -4.89 13.14 -2.69
C ALA A 162 -6.05 13.09 -1.69
N TRP A 163 -7.04 12.22 -1.93
CA TRP A 163 -8.15 12.01 -1.00
C TRP A 163 -7.65 11.49 0.36
N GLU A 164 -6.77 10.49 0.37
CA GLU A 164 -6.16 9.95 1.60
C GLU A 164 -5.41 11.02 2.41
N ARG A 165 -4.80 12.00 1.75
CA ARG A 165 -4.08 13.12 2.39
C ARG A 165 -4.95 14.30 2.78
N GLY A 166 -6.27 14.22 2.59
CA GLY A 166 -7.23 15.25 2.95
C GLY A 166 -7.54 16.26 1.84
N SER A 167 -7.29 15.89 0.58
CA SER A 167 -7.70 16.66 -0.61
C SER A 167 -7.25 18.12 -0.61
N ARG A 168 -5.96 18.37 -0.46
CA ARG A 168 -5.39 19.72 -0.53
C ARG A 168 -5.66 20.35 -1.90
N LYS A 169 -5.91 21.66 -1.93
CA LYS A 169 -6.29 22.39 -3.14
C LYS A 169 -5.29 22.22 -4.30
N GLU A 170 -3.99 22.25 -4.00
CA GLU A 170 -2.92 22.06 -4.98
C GLU A 170 -2.92 20.65 -5.57
N GLU A 171 -3.13 19.63 -4.72
CA GLU A 171 -3.20 18.23 -5.15
C GLU A 171 -4.43 17.98 -6.03
N THR A 172 -5.59 18.50 -5.66
CA THR A 172 -6.82 18.36 -6.46
C THR A 172 -6.72 19.10 -7.80
N LYS A 173 -6.02 20.24 -7.84
CA LYS A 173 -5.71 20.93 -9.10
C LYS A 173 -4.79 20.11 -10.00
N ALA A 174 -3.74 19.49 -9.43
CA ALA A 174 -2.83 18.61 -10.17
C ALA A 174 -3.57 17.37 -10.71
N VAL A 175 -4.45 16.76 -9.91
CA VAL A 175 -5.29 15.64 -10.35
C VAL A 175 -6.19 16.04 -11.51
N ARG A 176 -6.82 17.21 -11.46
CA ARG A 176 -7.65 17.72 -12.58
C ARG A 176 -6.84 17.82 -13.87
N ALA A 177 -5.63 18.38 -13.83
CA ALA A 177 -4.77 18.46 -14.99
C ALA A 177 -4.39 17.07 -15.55
N MET A 178 -4.20 16.07 -14.69
CA MET A 178 -3.98 14.67 -15.12
C MET A 178 -5.21 14.09 -15.81
N VAL A 179 -6.40 14.39 -15.30
CA VAL A 179 -7.67 13.96 -15.93
C VAL A 179 -7.84 14.60 -17.31
N ASP A 180 -7.60 15.91 -17.43
CA ASP A 180 -7.67 16.62 -18.71
C ASP A 180 -6.69 16.00 -19.72
N ALA A 181 -5.44 15.71 -19.29
CA ALA A 181 -4.46 15.04 -20.13
C ALA A 181 -4.89 13.63 -20.59
N CYS A 182 -5.69 12.89 -19.80
CA CYS A 182 -6.27 11.64 -20.28
C CYS A 182 -7.21 11.85 -21.46
N PHE A 183 -8.09 12.86 -21.42
CA PHE A 183 -9.03 13.15 -22.50
C PHE A 183 -8.35 13.65 -23.77
N ASP A 184 -7.23 14.34 -23.64
CA ASP A 184 -6.46 14.86 -24.78
C ASP A 184 -5.52 13.82 -25.40
N SER A 185 -5.35 12.66 -24.77
CA SER A 185 -4.39 11.62 -25.14
C SER A 185 -4.78 10.84 -26.41
N GLU A 186 -3.77 10.26 -27.08
CA GLU A 186 -3.99 9.28 -28.14
C GLU A 186 -4.61 8.00 -27.59
N ASP A 187 -4.26 7.62 -26.35
CA ASP A 187 -4.80 6.45 -25.66
C ASP A 187 -6.33 6.55 -25.48
N TYR A 188 -6.86 7.74 -25.19
CA TYR A 188 -8.32 7.95 -25.16
C TYR A 188 -8.98 7.73 -26.51
N ARG A 189 -8.35 8.22 -27.59
CA ARG A 189 -8.85 8.02 -28.97
C ARG A 189 -8.81 6.55 -29.36
N GLU A 190 -7.70 5.88 -29.02
CA GLU A 190 -7.52 4.44 -29.25
C GLU A 190 -8.55 3.62 -28.48
N GLY A 191 -8.74 3.89 -27.19
CA GLY A 191 -9.72 3.20 -26.35
C GLY A 191 -11.12 3.27 -26.95
N ARG A 192 -11.57 4.44 -27.42
CA ARG A 192 -12.87 4.61 -28.07
C ARG A 192 -12.98 3.83 -29.39
N LYS A 193 -11.93 3.87 -30.23
CA LYS A 193 -11.88 3.12 -31.49
C LYS A 193 -11.93 1.60 -31.25
N ALA A 194 -11.11 1.12 -30.32
CA ALA A 194 -11.04 -0.29 -29.97
C ALA A 194 -12.39 -0.79 -29.42
N PHE A 195 -13.02 -0.02 -28.55
CA PHE A 195 -14.34 -0.34 -27.99
C PHE A 195 -15.40 -0.43 -29.10
N ALA A 196 -15.49 0.54 -29.99
CA ALA A 196 -16.42 0.51 -31.11
C ALA A 196 -16.19 -0.67 -32.07
N ALA A 197 -14.93 -1.02 -32.29
CA ALA A 197 -14.52 -2.14 -33.13
C ALA A 197 -14.55 -3.52 -32.41
N LYS A 198 -14.91 -3.56 -31.13
CA LYS A 198 -14.92 -4.78 -30.28
C LYS A 198 -13.58 -5.53 -30.29
N ARG A 199 -12.47 -4.80 -30.28
CA ARG A 199 -11.10 -5.33 -30.21
C ARG A 199 -10.38 -4.84 -28.95
N LYS A 200 -9.27 -5.49 -28.59
CA LYS A 200 -8.40 -5.03 -27.52
C LYS A 200 -7.70 -3.72 -27.93
N PRO A 201 -7.64 -2.71 -27.05
CA PRO A 201 -6.89 -1.47 -27.30
C PRO A 201 -5.38 -1.71 -27.19
N GLU A 202 -4.62 -0.82 -27.84
CA GLU A 202 -3.15 -0.77 -27.78
C GLU A 202 -2.74 0.60 -27.23
N PHE A 203 -2.58 0.71 -25.92
CA PHE A 203 -2.20 1.96 -25.25
C PHE A 203 -0.70 2.23 -25.33
N LYS A 204 -0.30 3.47 -25.53
CA LYS A 204 1.09 3.92 -25.75
C LYS A 204 1.57 4.99 -24.77
N ASN A 205 0.75 5.32 -23.77
CA ASN A 205 1.06 6.33 -22.75
C ASN A 205 1.26 7.74 -23.33
N ARG A 206 0.47 8.13 -24.28
CA ARG A 206 0.55 9.43 -24.98
C ARG A 206 -0.78 9.90 -25.55
#